data_40966c14f9b8683800788b5419cc9a03
#
_entry.id   40966c14f9b8683800788b5419cc9a03
#
_cell.length_a   1.000
_cell.length_b   1.000
_cell.length_c   1.000
_cell.angle_alpha   90.00
_cell.angle_beta   90.00
_cell.angle_gamma   90.00
#
_symmetry.space_group_name_H-M   'P 1'
#
loop_
_entity.id
_entity.type
_entity.pdbx_description
1 polymer ?
#
loop_
_entity_poly.entity_id
_entity_poly.type
_entity_poly.pdbx_seq_one_letter_code
_entity_poly.pdbx_strand_id
1 'polypeptide(L)'
;MQSLVAQLRRRGHDAESVTLPFNGRKDELLDQAGAWRMLNLSASNARPIDMMIATRFPTWCARHPRKVVWLIHQHRAAYELFGTPFSDFTDSEPDTQLRQRIAALDSRMFGECERIVTNSRNTAQRVEHFNGVSARPLYHPPPLAGHLRSGAYGDYMLVVARLEPLKRIDLVLRALARVSSQVRLVIVGDGSQRMALEGTAAAMNVGHRVTFAGPLWGEPVADLYAGALGVVFAPFDEDYGYVTLEAFLAAKPVITTTDAGGPLEFVRDGINGFVCEPTSASLAAAIDRLVGDRALAERLGRAGRAVAQTITWDGVIEQLLG
;
A
#
# COMPACT_ATOMS: atom_id res chain seq x y z
N MET A 1 -3.55 10.30 4.83
CA MET A 1 -3.83 11.27 5.92
C MET A 1 -4.68 12.45 5.45
N GLN A 2 -4.28 13.17 4.42
CA GLN A 2 -5.07 14.31 3.89
C GLN A 2 -6.53 13.93 3.58
N SER A 3 -6.76 12.75 2.99
CA SER A 3 -8.12 12.26 2.72
C SER A 3 -8.94 12.05 4.01
N LEU A 4 -8.35 11.51 5.08
CA LEU A 4 -9.04 11.34 6.36
C LEU A 4 -9.47 12.70 6.94
N VAL A 5 -8.54 13.66 7.01
CA VAL A 5 -8.83 15.01 7.52
C VAL A 5 -9.94 15.68 6.69
N ALA A 6 -9.85 15.59 5.35
CA ALA A 6 -10.86 16.13 4.46
C ALA A 6 -12.25 15.47 4.68
N GLN A 7 -12.29 14.16 4.90
CA GLN A 7 -13.52 13.42 5.13
C GLN A 7 -14.14 13.72 6.52
N LEU A 8 -13.32 13.90 7.55
CA LEU A 8 -13.78 14.34 8.87
C LEU A 8 -14.39 15.76 8.78
N ARG A 9 -13.68 16.69 8.15
CA ARG A 9 -14.17 18.08 7.98
C ARG A 9 -15.47 18.16 7.19
N ARG A 10 -15.63 17.35 6.13
CA ARG A 10 -16.88 17.28 5.37
C ARG A 10 -18.08 16.83 6.19
N ARG A 11 -17.84 16.13 7.32
CA ARG A 11 -18.87 15.65 8.25
C ARG A 11 -19.02 16.52 9.49
N GLY A 12 -18.44 17.73 9.46
CA GLY A 12 -18.59 18.73 10.51
C GLY A 12 -17.62 18.59 11.69
N HIS A 13 -16.62 17.70 11.60
CA HIS A 13 -15.59 17.59 12.63
C HIS A 13 -14.50 18.63 12.39
N ASP A 14 -14.06 19.29 13.47
CA ASP A 14 -12.84 20.11 13.44
C ASP A 14 -11.62 19.17 13.54
N ALA A 15 -10.91 18.97 12.44
CA ALA A 15 -9.84 18.00 12.35
C ALA A 15 -8.59 18.63 11.73
N GLU A 16 -7.46 18.38 12.37
CA GLU A 16 -6.15 18.85 11.92
C GLU A 16 -5.12 17.72 11.89
N SER A 17 -4.06 17.92 11.11
CA SER A 17 -2.95 16.99 11.01
C SER A 17 -1.74 17.55 11.73
N VAL A 18 -1.23 16.80 12.70
CA VAL A 18 0.03 17.08 13.39
C VAL A 18 1.13 16.21 12.77
N THR A 19 2.24 16.84 12.41
CA THR A 19 3.39 16.15 11.81
C THR A 19 4.69 16.65 12.42
N LEU A 20 5.63 15.73 12.66
CA LEU A 20 7.02 16.03 12.94
C LEU A 20 7.90 15.52 11.82
N PRO A 21 9.07 16.13 11.57
CA PRO A 21 10.05 15.57 10.64
C PRO A 21 10.41 14.14 11.02
N PHE A 22 10.48 13.25 10.03
CA PHE A 22 10.85 11.85 10.21
C PHE A 22 11.78 11.45 9.06
N ASN A 23 13.03 11.11 9.40
CA ASN A 23 14.04 10.74 8.40
C ASN A 23 14.24 9.22 8.25
N GLY A 24 13.69 8.41 9.16
CA GLY A 24 13.76 6.95 9.13
C GLY A 24 15.13 6.34 9.41
N ARG A 25 16.13 7.13 9.84
CA ARG A 25 17.46 6.62 10.19
C ARG A 25 17.40 5.77 11.45
N LYS A 26 18.04 4.59 11.44
CA LYS A 26 18.03 3.64 12.56
C LYS A 26 18.49 4.28 13.88
N ASP A 27 19.58 5.03 13.84
CA ASP A 27 20.20 5.68 15.00
C ASP A 27 19.32 6.76 15.65
N GLU A 28 18.32 7.28 14.94
CA GLU A 28 17.43 8.33 15.42
C GLU A 28 15.99 7.87 15.72
N LEU A 29 15.65 6.61 15.47
CA LEU A 29 14.25 6.13 15.59
C LEU A 29 13.67 6.32 17.00
N LEU A 30 14.45 6.03 18.03
CA LEU A 30 13.99 6.19 19.42
C LEU A 30 13.94 7.65 19.86
N ASP A 31 14.85 8.50 19.36
CA ASP A 31 14.82 9.94 19.65
C ASP A 31 13.60 10.59 18.99
N GLN A 32 13.28 10.19 17.75
CA GLN A 32 12.07 10.63 17.06
C GLN A 32 10.80 10.15 17.77
N ALA A 33 10.79 8.93 18.31
CA ALA A 33 9.70 8.46 19.16
C ALA A 33 9.60 9.23 20.47
N GLY A 34 10.74 9.57 21.06
CA GLY A 34 10.83 10.45 22.24
C GLY A 34 10.26 11.84 21.98
N ALA A 35 10.56 12.44 20.83
CA ALA A 35 9.99 13.73 20.43
C ALA A 35 8.46 13.67 20.35
N TRP A 36 7.89 12.63 19.77
CA TRP A 36 6.43 12.42 19.77
C TRP A 36 5.89 12.23 21.19
N ARG A 37 6.62 11.53 22.09
CA ARG A 37 6.21 11.31 23.49
C ARG A 37 6.13 12.61 24.29
N MET A 38 6.90 13.62 23.92
CA MET A 38 6.84 14.94 24.58
C MET A 38 5.55 15.70 24.24
N LEU A 39 4.90 15.40 23.14
CA LEU A 39 3.66 16.06 22.75
C LEU A 39 2.50 15.59 23.62
N ASN A 40 1.79 16.55 24.19
CA ASN A 40 0.48 16.36 24.81
C ASN A 40 -0.57 17.00 23.91
N LEU A 41 -1.35 16.19 23.24
CA LEU A 41 -2.37 16.61 22.29
C LEU A 41 -3.79 16.62 22.91
N SER A 42 -3.92 16.77 24.23
CA SER A 42 -5.22 16.86 24.88
C SER A 42 -5.91 18.21 24.70
N ALA A 43 -5.17 19.24 24.33
CA ALA A 43 -5.71 20.57 24.05
C ALA A 43 -4.81 21.35 23.08
N SER A 44 -5.41 22.29 22.35
CA SER A 44 -4.72 23.27 21.51
C SER A 44 -5.37 24.64 21.71
N ASN A 45 -4.56 25.68 21.97
CA ASN A 45 -5.05 27.05 22.22
C ASN A 45 -6.18 27.11 23.26
N ALA A 46 -6.00 26.43 24.39
CA ALA A 46 -6.98 26.27 25.46
C ALA A 46 -8.31 25.60 25.07
N ARG A 47 -8.41 25.02 23.90
CA ARG A 47 -9.57 24.19 23.45
C ARG A 47 -9.23 22.72 23.64
N PRO A 48 -10.11 21.92 24.27
CA PRO A 48 -9.89 20.48 24.37
C PRO A 48 -9.91 19.84 22.97
N ILE A 49 -9.10 18.80 22.81
CA ILE A 49 -9.12 17.90 21.65
C ILE A 49 -9.83 16.63 22.11
N ASP A 50 -10.90 16.24 21.42
CA ASP A 50 -11.74 15.13 21.84
C ASP A 50 -11.08 13.76 21.57
N MET A 51 -10.29 13.64 20.50
CA MET A 51 -9.68 12.38 20.08
C MET A 51 -8.41 12.63 19.30
N MET A 52 -7.44 11.76 19.49
CA MET A 52 -6.24 11.66 18.66
C MET A 52 -6.26 10.38 17.86
N ILE A 53 -5.99 10.46 16.53
CA ILE A 53 -5.85 9.32 15.64
C ILE A 53 -4.39 9.24 15.16
N ALA A 54 -3.64 8.25 15.68
CA ALA A 54 -2.27 7.99 15.27
C ALA A 54 -2.25 6.97 14.10
N THR A 55 -1.28 7.06 13.17
CA THR A 55 -1.34 6.26 11.94
C THR A 55 -0.05 5.57 11.53
N ARG A 56 1.10 6.09 11.91
CA ARG A 56 2.41 5.54 11.53
C ARG A 56 3.37 5.63 12.69
N PHE A 57 4.39 4.76 12.68
CA PHE A 57 5.51 4.91 13.59
C PHE A 57 6.15 6.31 13.45
N PRO A 58 6.44 6.98 14.54
CA PRO A 58 6.12 6.68 15.94
C PRO A 58 4.96 7.54 16.50
N THR A 59 3.98 7.94 15.71
CA THR A 59 2.95 8.93 16.08
C THR A 59 2.11 8.50 17.29
N TRP A 60 1.95 7.19 17.54
CA TRP A 60 1.23 6.68 18.71
C TRP A 60 1.95 6.89 20.05
N CYS A 61 3.21 7.37 20.01
CA CYS A 61 3.91 7.78 21.21
C CYS A 61 3.34 9.08 21.83
N ALA A 62 2.67 9.95 21.06
CA ALA A 62 2.08 11.16 21.60
C ALA A 62 1.02 10.86 22.69
N ARG A 63 0.82 11.81 23.60
CA ARG A 63 -0.09 11.65 24.73
C ARG A 63 -1.45 12.26 24.42
N HIS A 64 -2.49 11.48 24.64
CA HIS A 64 -3.88 11.91 24.61
C HIS A 64 -4.75 10.96 25.43
N PRO A 65 -5.74 11.42 26.21
CA PRO A 65 -6.58 10.56 27.03
C PRO A 65 -7.46 9.61 26.18
N ARG A 66 -7.89 10.04 24.99
CA ARG A 66 -8.65 9.24 24.02
C ARG A 66 -7.85 9.07 22.74
N LYS A 67 -6.94 8.08 22.74
CA LYS A 67 -6.02 7.79 21.65
C LYS A 67 -6.49 6.56 20.88
N VAL A 68 -6.73 6.71 19.58
CA VAL A 68 -7.03 5.64 18.64
C VAL A 68 -5.84 5.48 17.69
N VAL A 69 -5.46 4.26 17.40
CA VAL A 69 -4.46 3.97 16.34
C VAL A 69 -5.16 3.40 15.13
N TRP A 70 -5.04 4.08 14.00
CA TRP A 70 -5.31 3.49 12.71
C TRP A 70 -3.98 3.16 12.04
N LEU A 71 -3.48 1.97 12.34
CA LEU A 71 -2.15 1.53 11.97
C LEU A 71 -2.06 1.30 10.45
N ILE A 72 -1.24 2.09 9.78
CA ILE A 72 -0.88 1.90 8.36
C ILE A 72 0.27 0.88 8.27
N HIS A 73 1.32 1.10 9.04
CA HIS A 73 2.46 0.18 9.22
C HIS A 73 3.28 0.60 10.44
N GLN A 74 3.98 -0.36 11.02
CA GLN A 74 5.06 -0.16 11.99
C GLN A 74 6.35 0.27 11.27
N HIS A 75 7.48 0.30 11.96
CA HIS A 75 8.77 0.50 11.30
C HIS A 75 9.23 -0.82 10.66
N ARG A 76 8.76 -1.11 9.45
CA ARG A 76 8.80 -2.40 8.76
C ARG A 76 10.16 -3.09 8.78
N ALA A 77 11.25 -2.33 8.61
CA ALA A 77 12.61 -2.86 8.62
C ALA A 77 12.99 -3.54 9.94
N ALA A 78 12.42 -3.07 11.07
CA ALA A 78 12.65 -3.68 12.39
C ALA A 78 11.73 -4.89 12.66
N TYR A 79 10.68 -5.09 11.87
CA TYR A 79 9.66 -6.13 12.05
C TYR A 79 9.69 -7.17 10.93
N GLU A 80 8.70 -7.22 10.10
CA GLU A 80 8.49 -8.28 9.10
C GLU A 80 9.52 -8.29 7.96
N LEU A 81 10.17 -7.17 7.69
CA LEU A 81 11.23 -7.13 6.68
C LEU A 81 12.60 -7.56 7.22
N PHE A 82 12.76 -7.71 8.54
CA PHE A 82 14.01 -8.19 9.11
C PHE A 82 14.40 -9.57 8.56
N GLY A 83 15.68 -9.75 8.25
CA GLY A 83 16.17 -10.96 7.62
C GLY A 83 15.91 -11.09 6.12
N THR A 84 15.27 -10.07 5.51
CA THR A 84 15.08 -9.97 4.07
C THR A 84 16.05 -8.97 3.45
N PRO A 85 16.28 -9.00 2.12
CA PRO A 85 17.08 -7.99 1.43
C PRO A 85 16.52 -6.56 1.49
N PHE A 86 15.34 -6.38 2.07
CA PHE A 86 14.63 -5.11 2.16
C PHE A 86 14.78 -4.41 3.51
N SER A 87 15.48 -5.03 4.47
CA SER A 87 15.78 -4.45 5.78
C SER A 87 17.21 -3.92 5.81
N ASP A 88 17.40 -2.80 6.46
CA ASP A 88 18.71 -2.26 6.83
C ASP A 88 19.17 -2.70 8.24
N PHE A 89 18.34 -3.49 8.95
CA PHE A 89 18.73 -4.14 10.19
C PHE A 89 19.46 -5.44 9.93
N THR A 90 20.47 -5.73 10.75
CA THR A 90 21.31 -6.92 10.69
C THR A 90 21.19 -7.73 11.98
N ASP A 91 21.81 -8.93 12.04
CA ASP A 91 21.91 -9.76 13.24
C ASP A 91 22.97 -9.24 14.25
N SER A 92 23.51 -8.02 14.05
CA SER A 92 24.43 -7.41 14.99
C SER A 92 23.75 -7.14 16.34
N GLU A 93 24.53 -7.20 17.42
CA GLU A 93 24.01 -6.94 18.77
C GLU A 93 23.34 -5.55 18.90
N PRO A 94 23.89 -4.46 18.36
CA PRO A 94 23.21 -3.15 18.39
C PRO A 94 21.86 -3.14 17.68
N ASP A 95 21.75 -3.77 16.50
CA ASP A 95 20.51 -3.83 15.75
C ASP A 95 19.46 -4.71 16.47
N THR A 96 19.90 -5.82 17.03
CA THR A 96 19.04 -6.70 17.84
C THR A 96 18.46 -5.97 19.04
N GLN A 97 19.29 -5.26 19.81
CA GLN A 97 18.86 -4.46 20.95
C GLN A 97 17.92 -3.32 20.53
N LEU A 98 18.23 -2.64 19.41
CA LEU A 98 17.37 -1.56 18.91
C LEU A 98 15.98 -2.09 18.51
N ARG A 99 15.91 -3.22 17.81
CA ARG A 99 14.64 -3.88 17.43
C ARG A 99 13.81 -4.24 18.68
N GLN A 100 14.44 -4.85 19.68
CA GLN A 100 13.77 -5.19 20.94
C GLN A 100 13.21 -3.93 21.64
N ARG A 101 13.97 -2.85 21.66
CA ARG A 101 13.54 -1.57 22.25
C ARG A 101 12.38 -0.95 21.49
N ILE A 102 12.39 -1.01 20.14
CA ILE A 102 11.28 -0.53 19.30
C ILE A 102 10.02 -1.37 19.58
N ALA A 103 10.13 -2.70 19.59
CA ALA A 103 9.01 -3.59 19.85
C ALA A 103 8.41 -3.38 21.26
N ALA A 104 9.26 -3.25 22.25
CA ALA A 104 8.82 -2.97 23.63
C ALA A 104 8.15 -1.60 23.76
N LEU A 105 8.69 -0.57 23.08
CA LEU A 105 8.08 0.77 23.02
C LEU A 105 6.70 0.70 22.38
N ASP A 106 6.58 0.08 21.20
CA ASP A 106 5.31 -0.03 20.47
C ASP A 106 4.27 -0.77 21.31
N SER A 107 4.62 -1.93 21.90
CA SER A 107 3.71 -2.70 22.73
C SER A 107 3.22 -1.88 23.95
N ARG A 108 4.12 -1.13 24.59
CA ARG A 108 3.75 -0.24 25.68
C ARG A 108 2.81 0.87 25.21
N MET A 109 3.09 1.52 24.08
CA MET A 109 2.28 2.62 23.57
C MET A 109 0.91 2.15 23.07
N PHE A 110 0.84 0.94 22.52
CA PHE A 110 -0.43 0.31 22.13
C PHE A 110 -1.31 0.02 23.35
N GLY A 111 -0.71 -0.33 24.49
CA GLY A 111 -1.43 -0.48 25.76
C GLY A 111 -2.07 0.79 26.30
N GLU A 112 -1.66 1.98 25.82
CA GLU A 112 -2.26 3.27 26.17
C GLU A 112 -3.41 3.66 25.22
N CYS A 113 -3.70 2.88 24.19
CA CYS A 113 -4.70 3.22 23.19
C CYS A 113 -6.08 2.68 23.55
N GLU A 114 -7.10 3.47 23.35
CA GLU A 114 -8.49 3.06 23.49
C GLU A 114 -8.83 1.93 22.51
N ARG A 115 -8.31 2.04 21.27
CA ARG A 115 -8.57 1.12 20.20
C ARG A 115 -7.46 1.14 19.17
N ILE A 116 -7.22 -0.03 18.56
CA ILE A 116 -6.31 -0.20 17.43
C ILE A 116 -7.08 -0.82 16.27
N VAL A 117 -7.07 -0.15 15.13
CA VAL A 117 -7.51 -0.66 13.85
C VAL A 117 -6.35 -0.60 12.85
N THR A 118 -6.40 -1.41 11.80
CA THR A 118 -5.34 -1.49 10.80
C THR A 118 -5.89 -1.20 9.42
N ASN A 119 -5.04 -0.83 8.47
CA ASN A 119 -5.47 -0.64 7.09
C ASN A 119 -5.77 -1.97 6.36
N SER A 120 -5.28 -3.12 6.90
CA SER A 120 -5.42 -4.43 6.28
C SER A 120 -5.38 -5.54 7.33
N ARG A 121 -5.88 -6.73 6.97
CA ARG A 121 -5.72 -7.94 7.77
C ARG A 121 -4.24 -8.34 7.87
N ASN A 122 -3.49 -8.16 6.78
CA ASN A 122 -2.04 -8.38 6.76
C ASN A 122 -1.34 -7.57 7.87
N THR A 123 -1.64 -6.28 7.98
CA THR A 123 -1.11 -5.42 9.05
C THR A 123 -1.64 -5.83 10.44
N ALA A 124 -2.90 -6.28 10.55
CA ALA A 124 -3.45 -6.79 11.81
C ALA A 124 -2.70 -8.03 12.31
N GLN A 125 -2.42 -8.98 11.42
CA GLN A 125 -1.65 -10.19 11.73
C GLN A 125 -0.21 -9.86 12.19
N ARG A 126 0.43 -8.86 11.58
CA ARG A 126 1.77 -8.41 12.01
C ARG A 126 1.74 -7.84 13.43
N VAL A 127 0.81 -6.95 13.73
CA VAL A 127 0.69 -6.38 15.08
C VAL A 127 0.36 -7.43 16.13
N GLU A 128 -0.45 -8.40 15.79
CA GLU A 128 -0.73 -9.54 16.67
C GLU A 128 0.54 -10.40 16.90
N HIS A 129 1.23 -10.74 15.82
CA HIS A 129 2.44 -11.54 15.88
C HIS A 129 3.58 -10.89 16.69
N PHE A 130 3.85 -9.60 16.44
CA PHE A 130 4.99 -8.92 17.03
C PHE A 130 4.73 -8.27 18.39
N ASN A 131 3.48 -7.88 18.65
CA ASN A 131 3.10 -7.09 19.85
C ASN A 131 2.02 -7.76 20.70
N GLY A 132 1.45 -8.88 20.27
CA GLY A 132 0.37 -9.57 20.98
C GLY A 132 -0.94 -8.77 21.04
N VAL A 133 -1.14 -7.82 20.13
CA VAL A 133 -2.28 -6.91 20.11
C VAL A 133 -3.25 -7.31 19.01
N SER A 134 -4.49 -7.63 19.39
CA SER A 134 -5.56 -7.89 18.42
C SER A 134 -6.07 -6.58 17.82
N ALA A 135 -6.14 -6.52 16.49
CA ALA A 135 -6.63 -5.37 15.76
C ALA A 135 -7.58 -5.81 14.62
N ARG A 136 -8.51 -4.94 14.26
CA ARG A 136 -9.45 -5.19 13.16
C ARG A 136 -9.06 -4.39 11.92
N PRO A 137 -9.16 -4.97 10.71
CA PRO A 137 -8.93 -4.23 9.48
C PRO A 137 -10.05 -3.21 9.25
N LEU A 138 -9.66 -2.02 8.86
CA LEU A 138 -10.54 -0.92 8.46
C LEU A 138 -10.10 -0.45 7.07
N TYR A 139 -10.74 -1.03 6.05
CA TYR A 139 -10.44 -0.72 4.65
C TYR A 139 -10.99 0.66 4.29
N HIS A 140 -10.27 1.36 3.42
CA HIS A 140 -10.65 2.72 3.02
C HIS A 140 -10.42 2.95 1.53
N PRO A 141 -11.20 3.85 0.90
CA PRO A 141 -11.03 4.16 -0.52
C PRO A 141 -9.64 4.75 -0.80
N PRO A 142 -9.04 4.45 -1.97
CA PRO A 142 -7.81 5.10 -2.38
C PRO A 142 -8.03 6.61 -2.63
N PRO A 143 -7.00 7.44 -2.47
CA PRO A 143 -7.12 8.89 -2.70
C PRO A 143 -7.61 9.24 -4.12
N LEU A 144 -7.29 8.40 -5.09
CA LEU A 144 -7.67 8.58 -6.49
C LEU A 144 -9.13 8.20 -6.81
N ALA A 145 -9.88 7.62 -5.86
CA ALA A 145 -11.19 7.03 -6.09
C ALA A 145 -12.17 7.93 -6.88
N GLY A 146 -12.15 9.24 -6.61
CA GLY A 146 -13.05 10.21 -7.28
C GLY A 146 -12.72 10.49 -8.75
N HIS A 147 -11.55 10.09 -9.24
CA HIS A 147 -11.12 10.26 -10.62
C HIS A 147 -11.25 8.98 -11.46
N LEU A 148 -11.37 7.82 -10.80
CA LEU A 148 -11.34 6.54 -11.47
C LEU A 148 -12.67 6.23 -12.15
N ARG A 149 -12.58 5.81 -13.41
CA ARG A 149 -13.72 5.42 -14.25
C ARG A 149 -13.39 4.20 -15.08
N SER A 150 -14.39 3.44 -15.43
CA SER A 150 -14.23 2.35 -16.41
C SER A 150 -14.01 2.94 -17.81
N GLY A 151 -13.22 2.23 -18.61
CA GLY A 151 -12.96 2.57 -20.00
C GLY A 151 -12.65 1.33 -20.82
N ALA A 152 -12.25 1.54 -22.07
CA ALA A 152 -11.93 0.45 -23.01
C ALA A 152 -10.76 -0.41 -22.50
N TYR A 153 -10.78 -1.69 -22.86
CA TYR A 153 -9.66 -2.61 -22.63
C TYR A 153 -8.68 -2.48 -23.79
N GLY A 154 -7.61 -1.72 -23.56
CA GLY A 154 -6.59 -1.42 -24.55
C GLY A 154 -5.61 -2.57 -24.81
N ASP A 155 -4.43 -2.22 -25.30
CA ASP A 155 -3.37 -3.15 -25.73
C ASP A 155 -2.13 -3.10 -24.81
N TYR A 156 -2.29 -2.61 -23.57
CA TYR A 156 -1.18 -2.54 -22.63
C TYR A 156 -1.59 -3.01 -21.23
N MET A 157 -0.61 -3.58 -20.54
CA MET A 157 -0.66 -3.78 -19.09
C MET A 157 -0.14 -2.54 -18.38
N LEU A 158 -0.73 -2.20 -17.24
CA LEU A 158 -0.34 -1.04 -16.43
C LEU A 158 0.35 -1.49 -15.15
N VAL A 159 1.41 -0.80 -14.78
CA VAL A 159 2.07 -0.84 -13.45
C VAL A 159 2.06 0.56 -12.88
N VAL A 160 1.55 0.73 -11.67
CA VAL A 160 1.59 1.99 -10.93
C VAL A 160 2.26 1.74 -9.59
N ALA A 161 3.46 2.30 -9.38
CA ALA A 161 4.20 2.08 -8.13
C ALA A 161 5.32 3.11 -7.96
N ARG A 162 5.79 3.27 -6.73
CA ARG A 162 7.15 3.79 -6.52
C ARG A 162 8.13 2.76 -7.07
N LEU A 163 9.15 3.21 -7.81
CA LEU A 163 10.15 2.32 -8.40
C LEU A 163 11.19 1.92 -7.34
N GLU A 164 10.74 1.14 -6.36
CA GLU A 164 11.53 0.66 -5.23
C GLU A 164 11.63 -0.88 -5.23
N PRO A 165 12.66 -1.49 -4.64
CA PRO A 165 12.88 -2.94 -4.68
C PRO A 165 11.67 -3.77 -4.25
N LEU A 166 10.96 -3.36 -3.18
CA LEU A 166 9.75 -4.03 -2.68
C LEU A 166 8.61 -4.12 -3.70
N LYS A 167 8.62 -3.31 -4.75
CA LYS A 167 7.57 -3.31 -5.80
C LYS A 167 7.85 -4.31 -6.90
N ARG A 168 9.05 -4.89 -6.95
CA ARG A 168 9.47 -6.00 -7.84
C ARG A 168 9.11 -5.78 -9.32
N ILE A 169 9.29 -4.55 -9.81
CA ILE A 169 8.99 -4.23 -11.21
C ILE A 169 9.95 -4.97 -12.16
N ASP A 170 11.14 -5.32 -11.72
CA ASP A 170 12.07 -6.20 -12.43
C ASP A 170 11.45 -7.59 -12.70
N LEU A 171 10.68 -8.15 -11.76
CA LEU A 171 9.94 -9.39 -11.96
C LEU A 171 8.89 -9.24 -13.08
N VAL A 172 8.21 -8.10 -13.15
CA VAL A 172 7.23 -7.80 -14.21
C VAL A 172 7.92 -7.64 -15.57
N LEU A 173 9.08 -6.99 -15.63
CA LEU A 173 9.87 -6.88 -16.86
C LEU A 173 10.36 -8.25 -17.34
N ARG A 174 10.82 -9.12 -16.43
CA ARG A 174 11.18 -10.51 -16.70
C ARG A 174 9.98 -11.32 -17.21
N ALA A 175 8.78 -11.05 -16.68
CA ALA A 175 7.56 -11.67 -17.17
C ALA A 175 7.23 -11.19 -18.60
N LEU A 176 7.33 -9.88 -18.87
CA LEU A 176 7.09 -9.31 -20.19
C LEU A 176 7.97 -9.95 -21.29
N ALA A 177 9.22 -10.28 -20.95
CA ALA A 177 10.15 -10.96 -21.86
C ALA A 177 9.71 -12.40 -22.19
N ARG A 178 8.83 -12.99 -21.41
CA ARG A 178 8.30 -14.36 -21.60
C ARG A 178 6.90 -14.39 -22.22
N VAL A 179 6.22 -13.24 -22.23
CA VAL A 179 4.88 -13.10 -22.81
C VAL A 179 4.94 -13.35 -24.32
N SER A 180 4.06 -14.22 -24.81
CA SER A 180 4.03 -14.62 -26.24
C SER A 180 3.46 -13.54 -27.15
N SER A 181 2.62 -12.66 -26.62
CA SER A 181 1.99 -11.56 -27.36
C SER A 181 2.86 -10.30 -27.42
N GLN A 182 2.49 -9.35 -28.28
CA GLN A 182 3.14 -8.04 -28.38
C GLN A 182 2.51 -6.98 -27.46
N VAL A 183 1.94 -7.39 -26.33
CA VAL A 183 1.35 -6.47 -25.35
C VAL A 183 2.41 -5.48 -24.84
N ARG A 184 2.01 -4.22 -24.74
CA ARG A 184 2.85 -3.15 -24.18
C ARG A 184 2.75 -3.13 -22.65
N LEU A 185 3.73 -2.54 -22.02
CA LEU A 185 3.76 -2.27 -20.56
C LEU A 185 3.94 -0.76 -20.33
N VAL A 186 3.01 -0.15 -19.61
CA VAL A 186 3.12 1.23 -19.17
C VAL A 186 3.43 1.22 -17.67
N ILE A 187 4.53 1.86 -17.27
CA ILE A 187 5.00 1.96 -15.90
C ILE A 187 4.87 3.40 -15.45
N VAL A 188 4.01 3.66 -14.47
CA VAL A 188 3.81 4.97 -13.84
C VAL A 188 4.47 5.00 -12.49
N GLY A 189 5.26 6.04 -12.24
CA GLY A 189 5.96 6.28 -11.00
C GLY A 189 7.43 6.60 -11.20
N ASP A 190 8.11 6.83 -10.08
CA ASP A 190 9.53 7.10 -10.00
C ASP A 190 10.12 6.50 -8.72
N GLY A 191 11.45 6.40 -8.61
CA GLY A 191 12.13 5.86 -7.45
C GLY A 191 13.57 5.44 -7.72
N SER A 192 14.21 4.91 -6.68
CA SER A 192 15.63 4.57 -6.67
C SER A 192 16.02 3.53 -7.75
N GLN A 193 15.08 2.71 -8.20
CA GLN A 193 15.32 1.63 -9.17
C GLN A 193 15.13 2.07 -10.64
N ARG A 194 14.76 3.31 -10.93
CA ARG A 194 14.40 3.77 -12.28
C ARG A 194 15.46 3.38 -13.33
N MET A 195 16.70 3.76 -13.14
CA MET A 195 17.79 3.48 -14.09
C MET A 195 18.07 1.98 -14.23
N ALA A 196 18.02 1.23 -13.11
CA ALA A 196 18.23 -0.22 -13.13
C ALA A 196 17.14 -0.95 -13.89
N LEU A 197 15.88 -0.49 -13.77
CA LEU A 197 14.73 -1.07 -14.47
C LEU A 197 14.78 -0.77 -15.98
N GLU A 198 15.18 0.42 -16.39
CA GLU A 198 15.41 0.76 -17.80
C GLU A 198 16.54 -0.09 -18.41
N GLY A 199 17.64 -0.28 -17.67
CA GLY A 199 18.71 -1.21 -18.04
C GLY A 199 18.23 -2.66 -18.14
N THR A 200 17.40 -3.11 -17.23
CA THR A 200 16.81 -4.45 -17.27
C THR A 200 15.92 -4.64 -18.50
N ALA A 201 15.07 -3.66 -18.83
CA ALA A 201 14.22 -3.71 -20.01
C ALA A 201 15.03 -3.78 -21.31
N ALA A 202 16.13 -3.02 -21.39
CA ALA A 202 17.06 -3.07 -22.53
C ALA A 202 17.77 -4.41 -22.62
N ALA A 203 18.35 -4.92 -21.54
CA ALA A 203 19.08 -6.20 -21.50
C ALA A 203 18.18 -7.40 -21.87
N MET A 204 16.87 -7.32 -21.59
CA MET A 204 15.89 -8.32 -21.95
C MET A 204 15.28 -8.14 -23.34
N ASN A 205 15.75 -7.14 -24.09
CA ASN A 205 15.22 -6.78 -25.41
C ASN A 205 13.69 -6.52 -25.41
N VAL A 206 13.14 -5.97 -24.32
CA VAL A 206 11.71 -5.58 -24.23
C VAL A 206 11.51 -4.07 -24.14
N GLY A 207 12.57 -3.27 -24.14
CA GLY A 207 12.50 -1.81 -24.02
C GLY A 207 11.56 -1.15 -25.03
N HIS A 208 11.47 -1.69 -26.25
CA HIS A 208 10.58 -1.20 -27.29
C HIS A 208 9.08 -1.39 -26.97
N ARG A 209 8.73 -2.25 -26.01
CA ARG A 209 7.35 -2.47 -25.52
C ARG A 209 7.06 -1.79 -24.18
N VAL A 210 8.06 -1.16 -23.57
CA VAL A 210 7.94 -0.55 -22.22
C VAL A 210 7.94 0.96 -22.32
N THR A 211 6.94 1.59 -21.71
CA THR A 211 6.90 3.05 -21.53
C THR A 211 7.02 3.37 -20.06
N PHE A 212 8.08 4.03 -19.67
CA PHE A 212 8.24 4.62 -18.34
C PHE A 212 7.65 6.04 -18.36
N ALA A 213 6.40 6.19 -17.89
CA ALA A 213 5.64 7.43 -17.98
C ALA A 213 6.05 8.48 -16.92
N GLY A 214 6.92 8.12 -15.97
CA GLY A 214 7.24 8.98 -14.83
C GLY A 214 6.10 9.09 -13.82
N PRO A 215 6.23 9.97 -12.82
CA PRO A 215 5.19 10.18 -11.81
C PRO A 215 4.00 10.95 -12.40
N LEU A 216 2.80 10.38 -12.28
CA LEU A 216 1.54 10.97 -12.71
C LEU A 216 0.53 10.97 -11.56
N TRP A 217 -0.33 11.98 -11.52
CA TRP A 217 -1.34 12.18 -10.49
C TRP A 217 -2.69 12.60 -11.08
N GLY A 218 -3.78 12.32 -10.38
CA GLY A 218 -5.13 12.75 -10.80
C GLY A 218 -5.59 12.15 -12.13
N GLU A 219 -6.16 12.97 -13.00
CA GLU A 219 -6.73 12.54 -14.28
C GLU A 219 -5.75 11.79 -15.20
N PRO A 220 -4.48 12.23 -15.39
CA PRO A 220 -3.56 11.51 -16.28
C PRO A 220 -3.33 10.04 -15.89
N VAL A 221 -3.20 9.71 -14.60
CA VAL A 221 -3.07 8.32 -14.18
C VAL A 221 -4.41 7.59 -14.22
N ALA A 222 -5.52 8.28 -13.95
CA ALA A 222 -6.87 7.71 -14.06
C ALA A 222 -7.20 7.30 -15.51
N ASP A 223 -6.76 8.08 -16.49
CA ASP A 223 -6.88 7.75 -17.92
C ASP A 223 -6.09 6.49 -18.28
N LEU A 224 -4.88 6.34 -17.74
CA LEU A 224 -4.10 5.12 -17.94
C LEU A 224 -4.77 3.89 -17.31
N TYR A 225 -5.36 4.02 -16.12
CA TYR A 225 -6.17 2.94 -15.58
C TYR A 225 -7.37 2.62 -16.48
N ALA A 226 -8.10 3.63 -16.94
CA ALA A 226 -9.29 3.45 -17.77
C ALA A 226 -8.98 2.77 -19.11
N GLY A 227 -7.82 3.03 -19.71
CA GLY A 227 -7.41 2.46 -20.99
C GLY A 227 -6.63 1.15 -20.93
N ALA A 228 -6.23 0.67 -19.74
CA ALA A 228 -5.44 -0.55 -19.60
C ALA A 228 -6.25 -1.82 -19.92
N LEU A 229 -5.56 -2.88 -20.34
CA LEU A 229 -6.12 -4.23 -20.42
C LEU A 229 -6.28 -4.83 -19.02
N GLY A 230 -5.31 -4.61 -18.17
CA GLY A 230 -5.25 -5.03 -16.78
C GLY A 230 -4.07 -4.38 -16.07
N VAL A 231 -3.98 -4.59 -14.77
CA VAL A 231 -2.92 -4.05 -13.92
C VAL A 231 -2.07 -5.18 -13.36
N VAL A 232 -0.74 -5.04 -13.44
CA VAL A 232 0.18 -5.95 -12.76
C VAL A 232 0.68 -5.25 -11.51
N PHE A 233 0.38 -5.82 -10.36
CA PHE A 233 0.83 -5.32 -9.08
C PHE A 233 1.32 -6.50 -8.22
N ALA A 234 2.62 -6.74 -8.26
CA ALA A 234 3.28 -7.89 -7.65
C ALA A 234 4.29 -7.48 -6.56
N PRO A 235 3.93 -6.65 -5.58
CA PRO A 235 4.84 -6.23 -4.52
C PRO A 235 5.20 -7.41 -3.61
N PHE A 236 6.26 -7.24 -2.81
CA PHE A 236 6.54 -8.15 -1.70
C PHE A 236 5.86 -7.62 -0.44
N ASP A 237 4.98 -8.42 0.15
CA ASP A 237 4.34 -8.19 1.46
C ASP A 237 3.85 -6.74 1.66
N GLU A 238 3.02 -6.25 0.75
CA GLU A 238 2.43 -4.90 0.79
C GLU A 238 1.48 -4.74 1.98
N ASP A 239 1.44 -3.55 2.56
CA ASP A 239 0.57 -3.28 3.70
C ASP A 239 -0.92 -3.26 3.31
N TYR A 240 -1.27 -2.54 2.23
CA TYR A 240 -2.66 -2.38 1.78
C TYR A 240 -2.81 -2.55 0.26
N GLY A 241 -2.00 -1.81 -0.53
CA GLY A 241 -2.01 -1.89 -1.98
C GLY A 241 -3.14 -1.12 -2.65
N TYR A 242 -3.14 0.21 -2.52
CA TYR A 242 -4.11 1.09 -3.20
C TYR A 242 -4.28 0.78 -4.68
N VAL A 243 -3.22 0.41 -5.36
CA VAL A 243 -3.20 0.08 -6.79
C VAL A 243 -4.22 -1.00 -7.14
N THR A 244 -4.44 -1.98 -6.25
CA THR A 244 -5.47 -3.01 -6.43
C THR A 244 -6.88 -2.40 -6.47
N LEU A 245 -7.19 -1.54 -5.50
CA LEU A 245 -8.50 -0.89 -5.43
C LEU A 245 -8.69 0.15 -6.55
N GLU A 246 -7.63 0.84 -6.94
CA GLU A 246 -7.62 1.78 -8.07
C GLU A 246 -7.92 1.06 -9.38
N ALA A 247 -7.25 -0.07 -9.65
CA ALA A 247 -7.53 -0.91 -10.79
C ALA A 247 -8.99 -1.41 -10.79
N PHE A 248 -9.47 -1.87 -9.65
CA PHE A 248 -10.84 -2.36 -9.51
C PHE A 248 -11.88 -1.24 -9.72
N LEU A 249 -11.67 -0.04 -9.18
CA LEU A 249 -12.55 1.11 -9.44
C LEU A 249 -12.59 1.49 -10.91
N ALA A 250 -11.48 1.28 -11.64
CA ALA A 250 -11.41 1.45 -13.08
C ALA A 250 -11.95 0.21 -13.87
N ALA A 251 -12.52 -0.77 -13.18
CA ALA A 251 -12.97 -2.03 -13.75
C ALA A 251 -11.86 -2.80 -14.48
N LYS A 252 -10.63 -2.80 -13.97
CA LYS A 252 -9.50 -3.54 -14.54
C LYS A 252 -9.12 -4.72 -13.65
N PRO A 253 -8.88 -5.92 -14.24
CA PRO A 253 -8.40 -7.06 -13.48
C PRO A 253 -6.97 -6.80 -12.97
N VAL A 254 -6.64 -7.41 -11.82
CA VAL A 254 -5.32 -7.31 -11.22
C VAL A 254 -4.61 -8.65 -11.28
N ILE A 255 -3.37 -8.64 -11.74
CA ILE A 255 -2.44 -9.76 -11.60
C ILE A 255 -1.52 -9.45 -10.41
N THR A 256 -1.53 -10.32 -9.41
CA THR A 256 -0.69 -10.20 -8.21
C THR A 256 -0.01 -11.54 -7.91
N THR A 257 0.75 -11.58 -6.81
CA THR A 257 1.49 -12.79 -6.41
C THR A 257 1.06 -13.30 -5.04
N THR A 258 1.32 -14.60 -4.78
CA THR A 258 0.93 -15.29 -3.52
C THR A 258 1.57 -14.68 -2.27
N ASP A 259 2.63 -13.90 -2.42
CA ASP A 259 3.37 -13.21 -1.35
C ASP A 259 3.16 -11.68 -1.34
N ALA A 260 2.13 -11.19 -2.03
CA ALA A 260 1.90 -9.75 -2.18
C ALA A 260 1.36 -9.06 -0.91
N GLY A 261 0.90 -9.80 0.09
CA GLY A 261 0.33 -9.22 1.32
C GLY A 261 -1.06 -8.61 1.11
N GLY A 262 -1.24 -7.33 1.43
CA GLY A 262 -2.52 -6.62 1.37
C GLY A 262 -3.34 -6.78 0.08
N PRO A 263 -2.77 -6.79 -1.13
CA PRO A 263 -3.51 -7.08 -2.36
C PRO A 263 -4.33 -8.37 -2.33
N LEU A 264 -3.85 -9.41 -1.60
CA LEU A 264 -4.54 -10.70 -1.47
C LEU A 264 -5.87 -10.64 -0.70
N GLU A 265 -6.12 -9.54 -0.01
CA GLU A 265 -7.41 -9.32 0.66
C GLU A 265 -8.53 -9.02 -0.33
N PHE A 266 -8.18 -8.49 -1.48
CA PHE A 266 -9.10 -8.02 -2.49
C PHE A 266 -9.09 -8.87 -3.76
N VAL A 267 -7.91 -9.35 -4.20
CA VAL A 267 -7.77 -10.18 -5.40
C VAL A 267 -8.12 -11.63 -5.08
N ARG A 268 -9.08 -12.17 -5.85
CA ARG A 268 -9.47 -13.59 -5.82
C ARG A 268 -9.17 -14.21 -7.17
N ASP A 269 -8.34 -15.26 -7.15
CA ASP A 269 -7.88 -15.93 -8.37
C ASP A 269 -9.04 -16.40 -9.25
N GLY A 270 -8.98 -16.08 -10.56
CA GLY A 270 -10.00 -16.43 -11.54
C GLY A 270 -11.34 -15.72 -11.43
N ILE A 271 -11.55 -14.87 -10.39
CA ILE A 271 -12.81 -14.16 -10.11
C ILE A 271 -12.71 -12.67 -10.49
N ASN A 272 -11.70 -11.96 -9.99
CA ASN A 272 -11.49 -10.53 -10.26
C ASN A 272 -10.05 -10.19 -10.63
N GLY A 273 -9.21 -11.21 -10.82
CA GLY A 273 -7.82 -11.10 -11.17
C GLY A 273 -7.14 -12.46 -11.14
N PHE A 274 -5.81 -12.46 -11.10
CA PHE A 274 -5.01 -13.66 -10.95
C PHE A 274 -4.04 -13.52 -9.78
N VAL A 275 -3.90 -14.59 -9.00
CA VAL A 275 -2.92 -14.73 -7.94
C VAL A 275 -1.89 -15.75 -8.39
N CYS A 276 -0.70 -15.30 -8.72
CA CYS A 276 0.37 -16.10 -9.33
C CYS A 276 1.46 -16.42 -8.32
N GLU A 277 2.19 -17.51 -8.54
CA GLU A 277 3.48 -17.67 -7.90
C GLU A 277 4.41 -16.50 -8.26
N PRO A 278 5.31 -16.05 -7.36
CA PRO A 278 6.17 -14.89 -7.60
C PRO A 278 7.31 -15.22 -8.58
N THR A 279 6.93 -15.72 -9.76
CA THR A 279 7.84 -16.06 -10.86
C THR A 279 7.45 -15.35 -12.15
N SER A 280 8.45 -15.03 -12.96
CA SER A 280 8.21 -14.41 -14.27
C SER A 280 7.38 -15.29 -15.21
N ALA A 281 7.47 -16.63 -15.10
CA ALA A 281 6.69 -17.55 -15.90
C ALA A 281 5.20 -17.50 -15.55
N SER A 282 4.87 -17.52 -14.25
CA SER A 282 3.47 -17.47 -13.80
C SER A 282 2.81 -16.13 -14.12
N LEU A 283 3.53 -15.02 -13.94
CA LEU A 283 3.02 -13.69 -14.33
C LEU A 283 2.82 -13.58 -15.85
N ALA A 284 3.75 -14.11 -16.66
CA ALA A 284 3.63 -14.11 -18.12
C ALA A 284 2.40 -14.90 -18.57
N ALA A 285 2.18 -16.10 -18.02
CA ALA A 285 1.01 -16.90 -18.32
C ALA A 285 -0.32 -16.18 -17.99
N ALA A 286 -0.38 -15.46 -16.87
CA ALA A 286 -1.55 -14.67 -16.51
C ALA A 286 -1.76 -13.48 -17.45
N ILE A 287 -0.69 -12.80 -17.89
CA ILE A 287 -0.75 -11.73 -18.89
C ILE A 287 -1.27 -12.27 -20.21
N ASP A 288 -0.70 -13.39 -20.73
CA ASP A 288 -1.13 -14.01 -21.98
C ASP A 288 -2.60 -14.42 -21.95
N ARG A 289 -3.13 -14.91 -20.82
CA ARG A 289 -4.56 -15.20 -20.67
C ARG A 289 -5.44 -13.97 -20.84
N LEU A 290 -5.06 -12.82 -20.27
CA LEU A 290 -5.82 -11.57 -20.44
C LEU A 290 -5.72 -11.03 -21.87
N VAL A 291 -4.55 -11.13 -22.49
CA VAL A 291 -4.33 -10.70 -23.88
C VAL A 291 -5.13 -11.56 -24.85
N GLY A 292 -5.17 -12.86 -24.63
CA GLY A 292 -5.88 -13.82 -25.47
C GLY A 292 -7.41 -13.77 -25.34
N ASP A 293 -7.92 -13.24 -24.21
CA ASP A 293 -9.36 -13.18 -23.93
C ASP A 293 -9.75 -11.85 -23.28
N ARG A 294 -10.11 -10.86 -24.09
CA ARG A 294 -10.58 -9.55 -23.60
C ARG A 294 -11.91 -9.64 -22.85
N ALA A 295 -12.78 -10.59 -23.20
CA ALA A 295 -14.04 -10.79 -22.50
C ALA A 295 -13.79 -11.31 -21.08
N LEU A 296 -12.76 -12.14 -20.89
CA LEU A 296 -12.28 -12.56 -19.58
C LEU A 296 -11.79 -11.34 -18.79
N ALA A 297 -10.94 -10.48 -19.39
CA ALA A 297 -10.44 -9.28 -18.71
C ALA A 297 -11.60 -8.38 -18.26
N GLU A 298 -12.61 -8.18 -19.10
CA GLU A 298 -13.79 -7.38 -18.78
C GLU A 298 -14.62 -8.01 -17.64
N ARG A 299 -14.85 -9.31 -17.67
CA ARG A 299 -15.60 -10.02 -16.62
C ARG A 299 -14.89 -9.89 -15.27
N LEU A 300 -13.58 -10.15 -15.24
CA LEU A 300 -12.77 -10.05 -14.03
C LEU A 300 -12.74 -8.61 -13.50
N GLY A 301 -12.55 -7.62 -14.37
CA GLY A 301 -12.53 -6.21 -13.99
C GLY A 301 -13.86 -5.73 -13.40
N ARG A 302 -15.01 -6.15 -13.97
CA ARG A 302 -16.34 -5.85 -13.40
C ARG A 302 -16.52 -6.45 -12.02
N ALA A 303 -16.07 -7.69 -11.81
CA ALA A 303 -16.13 -8.34 -10.50
C ALA A 303 -15.25 -7.61 -9.47
N GLY A 304 -14.06 -7.15 -9.87
CA GLY A 304 -13.20 -6.33 -9.00
C GLY A 304 -13.85 -5.00 -8.61
N ARG A 305 -14.49 -4.31 -9.56
CA ARG A 305 -15.20 -3.06 -9.30
C ARG A 305 -16.29 -3.21 -8.26
N ALA A 306 -17.08 -4.27 -8.32
CA ALA A 306 -18.10 -4.56 -7.33
C ALA A 306 -17.52 -4.68 -5.91
N VAL A 307 -16.33 -5.27 -5.76
CA VAL A 307 -15.63 -5.34 -4.46
C VAL A 307 -15.19 -3.94 -4.01
N ALA A 308 -14.50 -3.17 -4.87
CA ALA A 308 -13.97 -1.88 -4.46
C ALA A 308 -15.05 -0.84 -4.11
N GLN A 309 -16.22 -0.92 -4.73
CA GLN A 309 -17.35 -0.02 -4.46
C GLN A 309 -17.98 -0.22 -3.07
N THR A 310 -17.77 -1.35 -2.41
CA THR A 310 -18.24 -1.57 -1.02
C THR A 310 -17.42 -0.83 0.03
N ILE A 311 -16.23 -0.36 -0.34
CA ILE A 311 -15.31 0.34 0.57
C ILE A 311 -15.62 1.84 0.50
N THR A 312 -16.21 2.40 1.56
CA THR A 312 -16.68 3.78 1.61
C THR A 312 -16.10 4.55 2.77
N TRP A 313 -15.99 5.87 2.62
CA TRP A 313 -15.54 6.73 3.72
C TRP A 313 -16.57 6.83 4.85
N ASP A 314 -17.85 6.63 4.58
CA ASP A 314 -18.89 6.63 5.63
C ASP A 314 -18.66 5.48 6.61
N GLY A 315 -18.46 4.27 6.09
CA GLY A 315 -18.13 3.11 6.91
C GLY A 315 -16.81 3.26 7.68
N VAL A 316 -15.81 3.95 7.09
CA VAL A 316 -14.53 4.25 7.77
C VAL A 316 -14.74 5.17 8.96
N ILE A 317 -15.43 6.30 8.74
CA ILE A 317 -15.61 7.31 9.78
C ILE A 317 -16.49 6.79 10.91
N GLU A 318 -17.57 6.08 10.60
CA GLU A 318 -18.42 5.44 11.59
C GLU A 318 -17.64 4.50 12.51
N GLN A 319 -16.81 3.61 11.92
CA GLN A 319 -16.01 2.68 12.71
C GLN A 319 -14.82 3.33 13.43
N LEU A 320 -14.34 4.46 12.94
CA LEU A 320 -13.18 5.15 13.54
C LEU A 320 -13.59 6.05 14.71
N LEU A 321 -14.77 6.63 14.70
CA LEU A 321 -15.26 7.55 15.73
C LEU A 321 -16.15 6.87 16.78
N GLY A 322 -16.91 5.83 16.37
CA GLY A 322 -17.76 5.03 17.26
C GLY A 322 -16.98 4.08 18.10
#